data_1b502c137f853c438c83412d57b18eff
#
_entry.id   1b502c137f853c438c83412d57b18eff
#
_cell.length_a   1.000
_cell.length_b   1.000
_cell.length_c   1.000
_cell.angle_alpha   90.00
_cell.angle_beta   90.00
_cell.angle_gamma   90.00
#
_symmetry.space_group_name_H-M   'P 1'
#
loop_
_entity.id
_entity.type
_entity.pdbx_description
1 polymer ?
#
loop_
_entity_poly.entity_id
_entity_poly.type
_entity_poly.pdbx_seq_one_letter_code
_entity_poly.pdbx_strand_id
1 'polypeptide(L)'
;MTQAPTPTADTVRRLVSSLLKEGTKGGATTAGPEVRPVAEDGEHSTWWVGARHVLRLAPDREAALRQRRELRLRDLVRPHLALAVPTSVAHGEWAPGLTYTLDTVVPGGTAEEHDVSAVGEADLAGLLTGLREVPARQAETLGVPRTAPRSLEALRKASERAARRLAAADEFDPARLHQLGSPAATQLAAQPGTAVLVHHGLKGEHLVVSGDGRVRGVLDWSDAAVGDPAEDIAGLAIAVGSPAAVRAATLAGYAARPCLRGLWLARCDTVIRLADQLAGRATGPLPLLRLQLRRAWEAILLERVTELREDDDLDEEP
;
A
#
# COMPACT_ATOMS: atom_id res chain seq x y z
N MET A 1 -2.85 31.62 13.24
CA MET A 1 -3.33 30.39 12.56
C MET A 1 -4.33 29.75 13.49
N THR A 2 -5.60 29.70 13.13
CA THR A 2 -6.66 29.08 13.97
C THR A 2 -6.45 27.57 13.93
N GLN A 3 -6.22 26.96 15.08
CA GLN A 3 -6.07 25.52 15.22
C GLN A 3 -7.35 24.83 14.72
N ALA A 4 -7.21 23.75 13.93
CA ALA A 4 -8.37 22.99 13.46
C ALA A 4 -9.17 22.48 14.67
N PRO A 5 -10.51 22.52 14.62
CA PRO A 5 -11.31 21.99 15.72
C PRO A 5 -11.06 20.48 15.86
N THR A 6 -10.90 19.98 17.06
CA THR A 6 -10.82 18.54 17.32
C THR A 6 -12.23 17.95 17.20
N PRO A 7 -12.48 17.02 16.27
CA PRO A 7 -13.80 16.43 16.11
C PRO A 7 -14.13 15.53 17.30
N THR A 8 -15.29 15.76 17.89
CA THR A 8 -15.84 14.92 18.95
C THR A 8 -16.90 13.97 18.37
N ALA A 9 -17.20 12.88 19.09
CA ALA A 9 -18.27 11.96 18.69
C ALA A 9 -19.62 12.69 18.45
N ASP A 10 -19.92 13.75 19.22
CA ASP A 10 -21.15 14.53 19.05
C ASP A 10 -21.10 15.42 17.79
N THR A 11 -19.95 15.99 17.46
CA THR A 11 -19.75 16.74 16.22
C THR A 11 -19.90 15.82 15.01
N VAL A 12 -19.28 14.66 15.06
CA VAL A 12 -19.37 13.62 14.00
C VAL A 12 -20.81 13.13 13.86
N ARG A 13 -21.49 12.81 14.97
CA ARG A 13 -22.88 12.35 14.95
C ARG A 13 -23.82 13.38 14.32
N ARG A 14 -23.65 14.67 14.63
CA ARG A 14 -24.45 15.76 14.04
C ARG A 14 -24.20 15.87 12.53
N LEU A 15 -22.93 15.85 12.10
CA LEU A 15 -22.56 15.91 10.69
C LEU A 15 -23.19 14.74 9.94
N VAL A 16 -22.97 13.51 10.39
CA VAL A 16 -23.48 12.29 9.74
C VAL A 16 -25.01 12.27 9.71
N SER A 17 -25.67 12.73 10.78
CA SER A 17 -27.14 12.80 10.83
C SER A 17 -27.72 13.78 9.80
N SER A 18 -27.02 14.88 9.47
CA SER A 18 -27.44 15.79 8.41
C SER A 18 -27.27 15.15 7.03
N LEU A 19 -26.12 14.48 6.78
CA LEU A 19 -25.81 13.85 5.50
C LEU A 19 -26.76 12.70 5.14
N LEU A 20 -27.07 11.85 6.12
CA LEU A 20 -27.95 10.69 5.89
C LEU A 20 -29.45 11.06 5.81
N LYS A 21 -29.87 12.19 6.39
CA LYS A 21 -31.24 12.69 6.24
C LYS A 21 -31.51 13.25 4.85
N GLU A 22 -30.55 13.85 4.20
CA GLU A 22 -30.68 14.35 2.83
C GLU A 22 -30.78 13.21 1.80
N GLY A 23 -30.23 12.00 2.13
CA GLY A 23 -30.27 10.82 1.24
C GLY A 23 -31.49 9.90 1.43
N THR A 24 -32.28 10.04 2.50
CA THR A 24 -33.37 9.10 2.81
C THR A 24 -34.72 9.82 2.88
N LYS A 25 -35.44 9.87 1.78
CA LYS A 25 -36.89 10.11 1.78
C LYS A 25 -37.57 8.83 2.28
N GLY A 26 -37.77 8.70 3.58
CA GLY A 26 -38.61 7.63 4.16
C GLY A 26 -37.96 6.87 5.31
N GLY A 27 -38.52 7.06 6.52
CA GLY A 27 -38.27 6.20 7.67
C GLY A 27 -37.34 6.76 8.74
N ALA A 28 -37.89 7.57 9.65
CA ALA A 28 -37.20 8.07 10.83
C ALA A 28 -36.97 6.95 11.85
N THR A 29 -35.74 6.45 11.98
CA THR A 29 -35.29 5.88 13.24
C THR A 29 -34.87 7.01 14.16
N THR A 30 -35.45 7.09 15.36
CA THR A 30 -35.27 8.15 16.36
C THR A 30 -33.86 8.18 16.99
N ALA A 31 -33.05 7.17 16.80
CA ALA A 31 -31.63 7.14 17.20
C ALA A 31 -30.76 7.43 15.95
N GLY A 32 -29.91 8.47 16.03
CA GLY A 32 -28.95 8.78 14.98
C GLY A 32 -28.00 7.60 14.75
N PRO A 33 -27.23 7.60 13.64
CA PRO A 33 -26.30 6.52 13.34
C PRO A 33 -25.28 6.37 14.44
N GLU A 34 -24.94 5.12 14.78
CA GLU A 34 -23.82 4.82 15.67
C GLU A 34 -22.53 5.33 15.05
N VAL A 35 -21.75 6.11 15.82
CA VAL A 35 -20.44 6.58 15.40
C VAL A 35 -19.41 6.16 16.44
N ARG A 36 -18.29 5.61 16.01
CA ARG A 36 -17.18 5.20 16.85
C ARG A 36 -15.86 5.57 16.18
N PRO A 37 -14.86 6.07 16.93
CA PRO A 37 -13.55 6.36 16.33
C PRO A 37 -12.88 5.06 15.87
N VAL A 38 -12.07 5.14 14.82
CA VAL A 38 -11.13 4.09 14.44
C VAL A 38 -9.92 4.22 15.36
N ALA A 39 -9.64 3.21 16.17
CA ALA A 39 -8.72 3.29 17.30
C ALA A 39 -7.24 3.45 16.94
N GLU A 40 -6.85 3.26 15.69
CA GLU A 40 -5.44 3.15 15.26
C GLU A 40 -4.92 4.36 14.51
N ASP A 41 -5.74 5.34 14.20
CA ASP A 41 -5.36 6.51 13.41
C ASP A 41 -4.99 7.71 14.31
N GLY A 42 -3.73 7.78 14.69
CA GLY A 42 -3.22 8.87 15.53
C GLY A 42 -3.23 10.25 14.85
N GLU A 43 -3.40 10.34 13.55
CA GLU A 43 -3.36 11.60 12.78
C GLU A 43 -4.70 12.00 12.17
N HIS A 44 -5.65 11.10 12.03
CA HIS A 44 -6.90 11.37 11.32
C HIS A 44 -8.10 11.13 12.21
N SER A 45 -9.04 12.01 12.11
CA SER A 45 -10.35 11.76 12.65
C SER A 45 -11.13 10.84 11.73
N THR A 46 -10.80 9.56 11.77
CA THR A 46 -11.51 8.50 11.05
C THR A 46 -12.52 7.84 11.97
N TRP A 47 -13.75 7.68 11.49
CA TRP A 47 -14.88 7.23 12.27
C TRP A 47 -15.69 6.18 11.52
N TRP A 48 -15.98 5.07 12.18
CA TRP A 48 -17.02 4.14 11.74
C TRP A 48 -18.38 4.79 11.87
N VAL A 49 -19.20 4.66 10.85
CA VAL A 49 -20.60 5.15 10.80
C VAL A 49 -21.53 3.97 10.51
N GLY A 50 -22.09 3.43 11.58
CA GLY A 50 -22.77 2.13 11.52
C GLY A 50 -21.83 1.04 11.01
N ALA A 51 -22.37 0.07 10.29
CA ALA A 51 -21.61 -1.05 9.71
C ALA A 51 -21.19 -0.83 8.23
N ARG A 52 -21.63 0.26 7.61
CA ARG A 52 -21.54 0.41 6.16
C ARG A 52 -20.70 1.59 5.67
N HIS A 53 -20.34 2.50 6.54
CA HIS A 53 -19.63 3.71 6.13
C HIS A 53 -18.44 4.03 7.05
N VAL A 54 -17.47 4.73 6.47
CA VAL A 54 -16.35 5.33 7.17
C VAL A 54 -16.34 6.82 6.85
N LEU A 55 -16.34 7.66 7.89
CA LEU A 55 -16.17 9.09 7.78
C LEU A 55 -14.69 9.41 8.01
N ARG A 56 -14.08 10.13 7.07
CA ARG A 56 -12.70 10.64 7.18
C ARG A 56 -12.75 12.16 7.19
N LEU A 57 -12.20 12.78 8.25
CA LEU A 57 -12.12 14.23 8.41
C LEU A 57 -10.67 14.69 8.21
N ALA A 58 -10.43 15.59 7.28
CA ALA A 58 -9.09 16.15 7.08
C ALA A 58 -8.70 17.03 8.27
N PRO A 59 -7.55 16.76 8.94
CA PRO A 59 -7.12 17.51 10.11
C PRO A 59 -6.56 18.89 9.77
N ASP A 60 -6.08 19.08 8.55
CA ASP A 60 -5.48 20.31 8.06
C ASP A 60 -5.74 20.53 6.57
N ARG A 61 -5.29 21.65 6.04
CA ARG A 61 -5.50 22.01 4.63
C ARG A 61 -4.73 21.12 3.65
N GLU A 62 -3.58 20.62 4.05
CA GLU A 62 -2.78 19.73 3.20
C GLU A 62 -3.46 18.36 3.06
N ALA A 63 -3.94 17.79 4.16
CA ALA A 63 -4.78 16.58 4.14
C ALA A 63 -6.07 16.80 3.34
N ALA A 64 -6.71 17.98 3.44
CA ALA A 64 -7.88 18.31 2.65
C ALA A 64 -7.59 18.35 1.13
N LEU A 65 -6.43 18.87 0.73
CA LEU A 65 -6.01 18.85 -0.67
C LEU A 65 -5.73 17.41 -1.16
N ARG A 66 -5.05 16.59 -0.35
CA ARG A 66 -4.83 15.16 -0.65
C ARG A 66 -6.15 14.41 -0.80
N GLN A 67 -7.10 14.63 0.12
CA GLN A 67 -8.41 13.99 0.10
C GLN A 67 -9.23 14.37 -1.14
N ARG A 68 -9.22 15.65 -1.56
CA ARG A 68 -9.87 16.10 -2.81
C ARG A 68 -9.24 15.47 -4.05
N ARG A 69 -7.90 15.33 -4.07
CA ARG A 69 -7.18 14.63 -5.15
C ARG A 69 -7.55 13.16 -5.18
N GLU A 70 -7.52 12.50 -4.02
CA GLU A 70 -7.88 11.09 -3.87
C GLU A 70 -9.29 10.79 -4.40
N LEU A 71 -10.29 11.62 -4.10
CA LEU A 71 -11.65 11.46 -4.61
C LEU A 71 -11.68 11.40 -6.15
N ARG A 72 -11.04 12.36 -6.80
CA ARG A 72 -10.99 12.42 -8.28
C ARG A 72 -10.18 11.27 -8.87
N LEU A 73 -9.11 10.87 -8.20
CA LEU A 73 -8.29 9.73 -8.63
C LEU A 73 -9.07 8.42 -8.52
N ARG A 74 -9.83 8.20 -7.45
CA ARG A 74 -10.69 7.00 -7.30
C ARG A 74 -11.70 6.88 -8.46
N ASP A 75 -12.25 7.98 -8.93
CA ASP A 75 -13.16 7.97 -10.09
C ASP A 75 -12.41 7.66 -11.39
N LEU A 76 -11.18 8.14 -11.56
CA LEU A 76 -10.34 7.83 -12.72
C LEU A 76 -9.93 6.35 -12.77
N VAL A 77 -9.55 5.75 -11.63
CA VAL A 77 -9.06 4.36 -11.60
C VAL A 77 -10.17 3.32 -11.67
N ARG A 78 -11.36 3.62 -11.16
CA ARG A 78 -12.48 2.67 -11.03
C ARG A 78 -12.83 1.93 -12.32
N PRO A 79 -12.89 2.55 -13.52
CA PRO A 79 -13.16 1.83 -14.78
C PRO A 79 -12.08 0.84 -15.18
N HIS A 80 -10.86 0.96 -14.66
CA HIS A 80 -9.71 0.11 -14.97
C HIS A 80 -9.52 -1.05 -13.99
N LEU A 81 -10.26 -1.05 -12.87
CA LEU A 81 -10.07 -2.02 -11.79
C LEU A 81 -11.31 -2.91 -11.62
N ALA A 82 -11.08 -4.22 -11.57
CA ALA A 82 -12.11 -5.18 -11.16
C ALA A 82 -12.34 -5.20 -9.64
N LEU A 83 -11.36 -4.72 -8.86
CA LEU A 83 -11.42 -4.62 -7.40
C LEU A 83 -12.24 -3.40 -6.97
N ALA A 84 -12.92 -3.52 -5.84
CA ALA A 84 -13.66 -2.41 -5.28
C ALA A 84 -12.70 -1.30 -4.83
N VAL A 85 -13.04 -0.07 -5.23
CA VAL A 85 -12.46 1.17 -4.72
C VAL A 85 -13.53 1.88 -3.91
N PRO A 86 -13.27 2.33 -2.68
CA PRO A 86 -14.26 2.98 -1.85
C PRO A 86 -15.01 4.10 -2.60
N THR A 87 -16.33 4.13 -2.47
CA THR A 87 -17.16 5.16 -3.09
C THR A 87 -17.60 6.14 -2.02
N SER A 88 -17.36 7.44 -2.23
CA SER A 88 -17.86 8.49 -1.36
C SER A 88 -19.34 8.73 -1.63
N VAL A 89 -20.19 8.44 -0.65
CA VAL A 89 -21.64 8.73 -0.70
C VAL A 89 -21.93 10.20 -0.34
N ALA A 90 -21.02 10.84 0.37
CA ALA A 90 -21.04 12.28 0.63
C ALA A 90 -19.62 12.81 0.83
N HIS A 91 -19.39 14.04 0.40
CA HIS A 91 -18.14 14.76 0.65
C HIS A 91 -18.41 16.26 0.70
N GLY A 92 -17.53 17.01 1.37
CA GLY A 92 -17.70 18.46 1.53
C GLY A 92 -16.70 19.05 2.51
N GLU A 93 -17.06 20.15 3.15
CA GLU A 93 -16.26 20.78 4.20
C GLU A 93 -16.93 20.56 5.57
N TRP A 94 -16.15 20.13 6.58
CA TRP A 94 -16.60 20.01 7.96
C TRP A 94 -16.16 21.17 8.84
N ALA A 95 -15.14 21.91 8.37
CA ALA A 95 -14.67 23.18 8.93
C ALA A 95 -14.07 24.03 7.78
N PRO A 96 -13.86 25.33 7.94
CA PRO A 96 -13.37 26.21 6.88
C PRO A 96 -12.05 25.70 6.24
N GLY A 97 -12.13 25.26 5.00
CA GLY A 97 -11.02 24.69 4.22
C GLY A 97 -10.62 23.27 4.59
N LEU A 98 -11.34 22.60 5.50
CA LEU A 98 -11.12 21.22 5.91
C LEU A 98 -12.23 20.33 5.35
N THR A 99 -11.85 19.30 4.61
CA THR A 99 -12.80 18.41 3.93
C THR A 99 -13.16 17.18 4.76
N TYR A 100 -14.29 16.58 4.41
CA TYR A 100 -14.66 15.23 4.83
C TYR A 100 -15.02 14.37 3.63
N THR A 101 -14.91 13.05 3.82
CA THR A 101 -15.52 12.03 2.95
C THR A 101 -16.29 11.04 3.82
N LEU A 102 -17.47 10.64 3.34
CA LEU A 102 -18.25 9.53 3.88
C LEU A 102 -18.20 8.40 2.87
N ASP A 103 -17.33 7.43 3.10
CA ASP A 103 -17.02 6.36 2.15
C ASP A 103 -17.75 5.07 2.50
N THR A 104 -18.12 4.28 1.48
CA THR A 104 -18.65 2.93 1.69
C THR A 104 -17.56 1.99 2.18
N VAL A 105 -17.90 1.13 3.13
CA VAL A 105 -17.02 0.03 3.57
C VAL A 105 -16.95 -1.03 2.48
N VAL A 106 -15.75 -1.46 2.13
CA VAL A 106 -15.52 -2.67 1.33
C VAL A 106 -15.51 -3.87 2.28
N PRO A 107 -16.43 -4.84 2.13
CA PRO A 107 -16.53 -5.96 3.07
C PRO A 107 -15.34 -6.92 2.96
N GLY A 108 -14.78 -7.30 4.10
CA GLY A 108 -13.63 -8.22 4.24
C GLY A 108 -12.78 -7.84 5.44
N GLY A 109 -11.72 -8.60 5.68
CA GLY A 109 -10.61 -8.25 6.57
C GLY A 109 -9.42 -7.75 5.77
N THR A 110 -8.30 -7.51 6.44
CA THR A 110 -7.06 -7.06 5.81
C THR A 110 -6.18 -8.24 5.36
N ALA A 111 -5.21 -8.01 4.47
CA ALA A 111 -4.20 -9.04 4.13
C ALA A 111 -3.19 -9.28 5.30
N GLU A 112 -3.33 -8.57 6.40
CA GLU A 112 -2.65 -8.86 7.66
C GLU A 112 -3.39 -9.90 8.49
N GLU A 113 -4.73 -9.99 8.32
CA GLU A 113 -5.62 -10.90 9.04
C GLU A 113 -5.95 -12.16 8.21
N HIS A 114 -5.87 -12.08 6.89
CA HIS A 114 -6.25 -13.16 5.96
C HIS A 114 -5.15 -13.39 4.92
N ASP A 115 -4.83 -14.65 4.69
CA ASP A 115 -3.91 -15.02 3.61
C ASP A 115 -4.58 -14.88 2.23
N VAL A 116 -3.80 -14.46 1.24
CA VAL A 116 -4.24 -14.36 -0.15
C VAL A 116 -4.10 -15.73 -0.82
N SER A 117 -5.18 -16.23 -1.40
CA SER A 117 -5.19 -17.50 -2.16
C SER A 117 -4.64 -17.32 -3.58
N ALA A 118 -4.41 -18.43 -4.30
CA ALA A 118 -3.99 -18.38 -5.71
C ALA A 118 -4.99 -17.61 -6.59
N VAL A 119 -6.29 -17.63 -6.28
CA VAL A 119 -7.29 -16.80 -6.97
C VAL A 119 -7.12 -15.33 -6.58
N GLY A 120 -6.80 -15.04 -5.33
CA GLY A 120 -6.49 -13.69 -4.87
C GLY A 120 -5.22 -13.13 -5.53
N GLU A 121 -4.23 -13.96 -5.85
CA GLU A 121 -3.06 -13.54 -6.65
C GLU A 121 -3.48 -13.10 -8.08
N ALA A 122 -4.46 -13.76 -8.68
CA ALA A 122 -5.03 -13.31 -9.96
C ALA A 122 -5.80 -11.98 -9.81
N ASP A 123 -6.48 -11.76 -8.68
CA ASP A 123 -7.10 -10.46 -8.38
C ASP A 123 -6.03 -9.35 -8.27
N LEU A 124 -4.89 -9.62 -7.62
CA LEU A 124 -3.75 -8.69 -7.55
C LEU A 124 -3.10 -8.45 -8.94
N ALA A 125 -3.04 -9.47 -9.78
CA ALA A 125 -2.59 -9.29 -11.18
C ALA A 125 -3.53 -8.34 -11.94
N GLY A 126 -4.84 -8.48 -11.75
CA GLY A 126 -5.85 -7.57 -12.30
C GLY A 126 -5.67 -6.13 -11.80
N LEU A 127 -5.33 -5.94 -10.53
CA LEU A 127 -4.98 -4.63 -9.97
C LEU A 127 -3.78 -4.01 -10.68
N LEU A 128 -2.66 -4.73 -10.77
CA LEU A 128 -1.43 -4.25 -11.40
C LEU A 128 -1.63 -3.95 -12.89
N THR A 129 -2.43 -4.77 -13.59
CA THR A 129 -2.81 -4.53 -14.99
C THR A 129 -3.62 -3.24 -15.12
N GLY A 130 -4.66 -3.07 -14.31
CA GLY A 130 -5.51 -1.89 -14.35
C GLY A 130 -4.75 -0.61 -14.03
N LEU A 131 -3.85 -0.62 -13.03
CA LEU A 131 -2.99 0.53 -12.71
C LEU A 131 -2.12 0.96 -13.91
N ARG A 132 -1.60 -0.01 -14.67
CA ARG A 132 -0.81 0.26 -15.89
C ARG A 132 -1.65 0.84 -17.03
N GLU A 133 -2.93 0.50 -17.09
CA GLU A 133 -3.87 0.98 -18.11
C GLU A 133 -4.39 2.39 -17.84
N VAL A 134 -4.33 2.87 -16.60
CA VAL A 134 -4.74 4.24 -16.27
C VAL A 134 -3.83 5.23 -17.00
N PRO A 135 -4.40 6.20 -17.75
CA PRO A 135 -3.60 7.19 -18.45
C PRO A 135 -2.84 8.09 -17.49
N ALA A 136 -1.50 7.93 -17.39
CA ALA A 136 -0.65 8.66 -16.46
C ALA A 136 -0.81 10.19 -16.57
N ARG A 137 -0.97 10.73 -17.79
CA ARG A 137 -1.21 12.17 -18.00
C ARG A 137 -2.52 12.65 -17.39
N GLN A 138 -3.57 11.84 -17.41
CA GLN A 138 -4.84 12.21 -16.75
C GLN A 138 -4.67 12.24 -15.23
N ALA A 139 -3.97 11.25 -14.65
CA ALA A 139 -3.66 11.24 -13.22
C ALA A 139 -2.86 12.50 -12.82
N GLU A 140 -1.84 12.87 -13.59
CA GLU A 140 -1.05 14.10 -13.37
C GLU A 140 -1.91 15.38 -13.44
N THR A 141 -2.87 15.44 -14.38
CA THR A 141 -3.83 16.57 -14.47
C THR A 141 -4.70 16.70 -13.22
N LEU A 142 -4.98 15.59 -12.52
CA LEU A 142 -5.69 15.59 -11.24
C LEU A 142 -4.79 16.01 -10.06
N GLY A 143 -3.50 16.25 -10.28
CA GLY A 143 -2.52 16.62 -9.28
C GLY A 143 -1.83 15.42 -8.63
N VAL A 144 -1.91 14.21 -9.23
CA VAL A 144 -1.11 13.06 -8.80
C VAL A 144 0.38 13.36 -9.06
N PRO A 145 1.26 13.25 -8.06
CA PRO A 145 2.66 13.59 -8.23
C PRO A 145 3.38 12.57 -9.11
N ARG A 146 4.43 13.02 -9.79
CA ARG A 146 5.41 12.13 -10.42
C ARG A 146 6.56 11.90 -9.46
N THR A 147 6.92 10.63 -9.25
CA THR A 147 8.04 10.23 -8.39
C THR A 147 9.20 9.70 -9.22
N ALA A 148 10.42 10.06 -8.82
CA ALA A 148 11.62 9.46 -9.40
C ALA A 148 11.83 8.06 -8.81
N PRO A 149 12.34 7.10 -9.62
CA PRO A 149 12.70 5.79 -9.13
C PRO A 149 13.75 5.86 -8.04
N ARG A 150 13.60 5.07 -6.98
CA ARG A 150 14.57 5.00 -5.88
C ARG A 150 15.88 4.35 -6.34
N SER A 151 17.01 4.84 -5.79
CA SER A 151 18.33 4.28 -6.02
C SER A 151 18.50 2.98 -5.24
N LEU A 152 18.65 1.85 -5.94
CA LEU A 152 18.91 0.55 -5.32
C LEU A 152 20.23 0.53 -4.55
N GLU A 153 21.27 1.18 -5.06
CA GLU A 153 22.56 1.27 -4.39
C GLU A 153 22.49 2.08 -3.07
N ALA A 154 21.72 3.18 -3.06
CA ALA A 154 21.51 3.95 -1.84
C ALA A 154 20.73 3.11 -0.79
N LEU A 155 19.71 2.37 -1.22
CA LEU A 155 18.95 1.48 -0.36
C LEU A 155 19.81 0.33 0.17
N ARG A 156 20.64 -0.29 -0.66
CA ARG A 156 21.58 -1.33 -0.27
C ARG A 156 22.48 -0.86 0.88
N LYS A 157 23.11 0.30 0.71
CA LYS A 157 23.97 0.90 1.76
C LYS A 157 23.20 1.20 3.06
N ALA A 158 21.94 1.63 2.95
CA ALA A 158 21.10 1.85 4.12
C ALA A 158 20.75 0.51 4.82
N SER A 159 20.41 -0.51 4.03
CA SER A 159 20.09 -1.87 4.54
C SER A 159 21.29 -2.54 5.19
N GLU A 160 22.50 -2.37 4.68
CA GLU A 160 23.72 -2.90 5.33
C GLU A 160 23.94 -2.32 6.73
N ARG A 161 23.70 -1.00 6.89
CA ARG A 161 23.76 -0.36 8.21
C ARG A 161 22.66 -0.86 9.15
N ALA A 162 21.46 -1.07 8.62
CA ALA A 162 20.32 -1.59 9.37
C ALA A 162 20.55 -3.05 9.77
N ALA A 163 21.01 -3.89 8.83
CA ALA A 163 21.30 -5.31 9.06
C ALA A 163 22.34 -5.54 10.16
N ARG A 164 23.38 -4.72 10.24
CA ARG A 164 24.35 -4.81 11.35
C ARG A 164 23.70 -4.56 12.72
N ARG A 165 22.71 -3.67 12.80
CA ARG A 165 21.95 -3.44 14.05
C ARG A 165 21.02 -4.62 14.36
N LEU A 166 20.39 -5.18 13.34
CA LEU A 166 19.52 -6.35 13.50
C LEU A 166 20.29 -7.62 13.88
N ALA A 167 21.50 -7.80 13.34
CA ALA A 167 22.38 -8.91 13.71
C ALA A 167 22.76 -8.86 15.21
N ALA A 168 23.02 -7.67 15.75
CA ALA A 168 23.31 -7.49 17.17
C ALA A 168 22.10 -7.82 18.07
N ALA A 169 20.87 -7.85 17.51
CA ALA A 169 19.64 -8.22 18.19
C ALA A 169 19.14 -9.62 17.81
N ASP A 170 19.92 -10.39 17.05
CA ASP A 170 19.56 -11.72 16.52
C ASP A 170 18.26 -11.74 15.69
N GLU A 171 17.98 -10.64 14.97
CA GLU A 171 16.75 -10.47 14.20
C GLU A 171 16.94 -10.71 12.68
N PHE A 172 18.18 -10.63 12.18
CA PHE A 172 18.48 -10.78 10.76
C PHE A 172 19.95 -11.17 10.50
N ASP A 173 20.16 -12.14 9.64
CA ASP A 173 21.49 -12.52 9.15
C ASP A 173 21.94 -11.58 8.03
N PRO A 174 23.00 -10.75 8.23
CA PRO A 174 23.53 -9.85 7.20
C PRO A 174 24.03 -10.56 5.95
N ALA A 175 24.40 -11.84 6.02
CA ALA A 175 24.87 -12.62 4.87
C ALA A 175 23.80 -12.69 3.76
N ARG A 176 22.52 -12.65 4.12
CA ARG A 176 21.42 -12.61 3.16
C ARG A 176 21.46 -11.41 2.21
N LEU A 177 22.11 -10.29 2.60
CA LEU A 177 22.28 -9.12 1.74
C LEU A 177 23.24 -9.37 0.56
N HIS A 178 23.98 -10.47 0.52
CA HIS A 178 24.85 -10.80 -0.61
C HIS A 178 24.05 -10.93 -1.93
N GLN A 179 22.78 -11.35 -1.84
CA GLN A 179 21.86 -11.37 -2.99
C GLN A 179 21.60 -9.99 -3.59
N LEU A 180 21.90 -8.91 -2.87
CA LEU A 180 21.71 -7.52 -3.28
C LEU A 180 23.04 -6.87 -3.70
N GLY A 181 23.80 -7.52 -4.59
CA GLY A 181 25.13 -7.04 -5.02
C GLY A 181 25.08 -5.78 -5.88
N SER A 182 26.18 -4.98 -5.88
CA SER A 182 26.27 -3.76 -6.70
C SER A 182 26.09 -3.98 -8.20
N PRO A 183 26.58 -5.08 -8.82
CA PRO A 183 26.32 -5.36 -10.23
C PRO A 183 24.83 -5.53 -10.51
N ALA A 184 24.11 -6.26 -9.65
CA ALA A 184 22.65 -6.44 -9.77
C ALA A 184 21.89 -5.12 -9.61
N ALA A 185 22.32 -4.22 -8.71
CA ALA A 185 21.73 -2.88 -8.57
C ALA A 185 21.76 -2.08 -9.88
N THR A 186 22.85 -2.17 -10.64
CA THR A 186 22.99 -1.52 -11.94
C THR A 186 22.09 -2.17 -12.99
N GLN A 187 22.04 -3.50 -13.03
CA GLN A 187 21.20 -4.25 -13.98
C GLN A 187 19.70 -4.03 -13.73
N LEU A 188 19.30 -3.89 -12.47
CA LEU A 188 17.91 -3.68 -12.06
C LEU A 188 17.52 -2.19 -11.96
N ALA A 189 18.37 -1.26 -12.41
CA ALA A 189 18.02 0.15 -12.47
C ALA A 189 16.71 0.35 -13.27
N ALA A 190 15.91 1.33 -12.84
CA ALA A 190 14.66 1.65 -13.53
C ALA A 190 14.93 2.11 -14.96
N GLN A 191 14.07 1.68 -15.87
CA GLN A 191 14.18 2.05 -17.28
C GLN A 191 13.44 3.36 -17.54
N PRO A 192 13.97 4.25 -18.36
CA PRO A 192 13.25 5.45 -18.80
C PRO A 192 11.94 5.08 -19.51
N GLY A 193 10.90 5.87 -19.29
CA GLY A 193 9.61 5.72 -19.98
C GLY A 193 8.70 4.59 -19.45
N THR A 194 9.07 3.89 -18.39
CA THR A 194 8.26 2.79 -17.81
C THR A 194 7.32 3.25 -16.68
N ALA A 195 7.26 4.55 -16.38
CA ALA A 195 6.41 5.06 -15.31
C ALA A 195 4.93 4.85 -15.63
N VAL A 196 4.20 4.32 -14.67
CA VAL A 196 2.76 4.07 -14.70
C VAL A 196 2.10 4.73 -13.48
N LEU A 197 0.78 4.72 -13.40
CA LEU A 197 0.14 5.00 -12.12
C LEU A 197 0.48 3.87 -11.16
N VAL A 198 0.99 4.20 -10.00
CA VAL A 198 1.24 3.30 -8.88
C VAL A 198 0.38 3.72 -7.70
N HIS A 199 -0.14 2.75 -6.97
CA HIS A 199 -0.86 3.01 -5.72
C HIS A 199 0.10 3.56 -4.65
N HIS A 200 1.36 3.09 -4.68
CA HIS A 200 2.48 3.54 -3.83
C HIS A 200 2.27 3.32 -2.32
N GLY A 201 1.26 2.55 -1.96
CA GLY A 201 0.90 2.22 -0.58
C GLY A 201 0.18 0.87 -0.47
N LEU A 202 0.56 -0.15 -1.28
CA LEU A 202 -0.03 -1.50 -1.24
C LEU A 202 0.45 -2.26 0.00
N LYS A 203 0.06 -1.77 1.19
CA LYS A 203 0.28 -2.43 2.47
C LYS A 203 -0.81 -3.47 2.73
N GLY A 204 -0.56 -4.42 3.64
CA GLY A 204 -1.54 -5.43 4.01
C GLY A 204 -2.85 -4.85 4.53
N GLU A 205 -2.79 -3.76 5.30
CA GLU A 205 -3.94 -3.02 5.83
C GLU A 205 -4.83 -2.36 4.74
N HIS A 206 -4.26 -2.10 3.54
CA HIS A 206 -4.98 -1.49 2.42
C HIS A 206 -5.56 -2.49 1.43
N LEU A 207 -5.25 -3.77 1.56
CA LEU A 207 -5.81 -4.85 0.76
C LEU A 207 -6.96 -5.51 1.52
N VAL A 208 -8.18 -5.41 0.99
CA VAL A 208 -9.36 -6.06 1.57
C VAL A 208 -9.46 -7.48 1.03
N VAL A 209 -9.40 -8.45 1.93
CA VAL A 209 -9.39 -9.89 1.62
C VAL A 209 -10.62 -10.55 2.25
N SER A 210 -11.30 -11.38 1.48
CA SER A 210 -12.43 -12.20 1.97
C SER A 210 -11.94 -13.52 2.56
N GLY A 211 -12.79 -14.20 3.35
CA GLY A 211 -12.43 -15.45 4.02
C GLY A 211 -12.02 -16.62 3.09
N ASP A 212 -12.30 -16.52 1.77
CA ASP A 212 -11.82 -17.45 0.74
C ASP A 212 -10.45 -17.05 0.15
N GLY A 213 -9.82 -16.02 0.70
CA GLY A 213 -8.50 -15.53 0.27
C GLY A 213 -8.52 -14.72 -1.03
N ARG A 214 -9.69 -14.28 -1.51
CA ARG A 214 -9.78 -13.37 -2.64
C ARG A 214 -9.57 -11.92 -2.23
N VAL A 215 -8.89 -11.15 -3.05
CA VAL A 215 -8.79 -9.71 -2.87
C VAL A 215 -10.05 -9.05 -3.41
N ARG A 216 -10.75 -8.32 -2.56
CA ARG A 216 -12.05 -7.69 -2.88
C ARG A 216 -11.95 -6.20 -3.16
N GLY A 217 -10.93 -5.54 -2.62
CA GLY A 217 -10.78 -4.10 -2.79
C GLY A 217 -9.44 -3.57 -2.33
N VAL A 218 -9.21 -2.32 -2.68
CA VAL A 218 -8.00 -1.57 -2.35
C VAL A 218 -8.39 -0.22 -1.74
N LEU A 219 -7.79 0.06 -0.58
CA LEU A 219 -8.06 1.25 0.24
C LEU A 219 -6.88 2.23 0.16
N ASP A 220 -7.12 3.47 0.56
CA ASP A 220 -6.13 4.54 0.75
C ASP A 220 -5.28 4.86 -0.51
N TRP A 221 -5.84 5.69 -1.37
CA TRP A 221 -5.22 6.16 -2.60
C TRP A 221 -4.46 7.49 -2.42
N SER A 222 -4.23 7.93 -1.19
CA SER A 222 -3.65 9.24 -0.88
C SER A 222 -2.22 9.41 -1.37
N ASP A 223 -1.44 8.31 -1.35
CA ASP A 223 -0.03 8.28 -1.73
C ASP A 223 0.22 7.92 -3.20
N ALA A 224 -0.86 7.71 -3.98
CA ALA A 224 -0.74 7.33 -5.38
C ALA A 224 0.11 8.34 -6.17
N ALA A 225 0.96 7.81 -7.06
CA ALA A 225 1.91 8.58 -7.85
C ALA A 225 2.03 8.03 -9.28
N VAL A 226 2.57 8.84 -10.19
CA VAL A 226 3.07 8.33 -11.47
C VAL A 226 4.55 8.00 -11.29
N GLY A 227 4.90 6.71 -11.33
CA GLY A 227 6.24 6.26 -10.92
C GLY A 227 6.60 4.87 -11.39
N ASP A 228 7.57 4.30 -10.70
CA ASP A 228 8.14 2.99 -10.96
C ASP A 228 7.17 1.88 -10.52
N PRO A 229 6.70 0.99 -11.42
CA PRO A 229 5.82 -0.11 -11.04
C PRO A 229 6.41 -1.07 -10.00
N ALA A 230 7.73 -1.10 -9.85
CA ALA A 230 8.41 -1.89 -8.83
C ALA A 230 8.02 -1.50 -7.39
N GLU A 231 7.51 -0.28 -7.17
CA GLU A 231 7.04 0.18 -5.85
C GLU A 231 5.80 -0.61 -5.39
N ASP A 232 4.83 -0.83 -6.29
CA ASP A 232 3.64 -1.63 -5.96
C ASP A 232 3.96 -3.11 -5.84
N ILE A 233 4.87 -3.64 -6.67
CA ILE A 233 5.37 -5.02 -6.54
C ILE A 233 6.06 -5.20 -5.17
N ALA A 234 6.84 -4.21 -4.73
CA ALA A 234 7.47 -4.22 -3.41
C ALA A 234 6.43 -4.20 -2.28
N GLY A 235 5.43 -3.34 -2.40
CA GLY A 235 4.31 -3.30 -1.45
C GLY A 235 3.62 -4.67 -1.31
N LEU A 236 3.31 -5.31 -2.43
CA LEU A 236 2.73 -6.65 -2.45
C LEU A 236 3.67 -7.70 -1.84
N ALA A 237 4.98 -7.67 -2.13
CA ALA A 237 5.93 -8.62 -1.55
C ALA A 237 5.99 -8.51 -0.02
N ILE A 238 5.85 -7.31 0.52
CA ILE A 238 5.76 -7.08 1.97
C ILE A 238 4.41 -7.54 2.53
N ALA A 239 3.32 -7.28 1.80
CA ALA A 239 1.96 -7.53 2.27
C ALA A 239 1.56 -9.01 2.20
N VAL A 240 1.88 -9.72 1.09
CA VAL A 240 1.38 -11.07 0.80
C VAL A 240 2.49 -12.10 0.52
N GLY A 241 3.75 -11.69 0.53
CA GLY A 241 4.93 -12.54 0.29
C GLY A 241 5.49 -12.40 -1.13
N SER A 242 6.82 -12.57 -1.23
CA SER A 242 7.56 -12.44 -2.49
C SER A 242 7.08 -13.39 -3.60
N PRO A 243 6.78 -14.69 -3.33
CA PRO A 243 6.27 -15.58 -4.38
C PRO A 243 4.92 -15.14 -4.94
N ALA A 244 3.97 -14.73 -4.08
CA ALA A 244 2.66 -14.27 -4.50
C ALA A 244 2.75 -12.96 -5.30
N ALA A 245 3.56 -12.00 -4.85
CA ALA A 245 3.79 -10.73 -5.55
C ALA A 245 4.39 -10.93 -6.94
N VAL A 246 5.39 -11.81 -7.07
CA VAL A 246 6.03 -12.12 -8.36
C VAL A 246 5.07 -12.84 -9.30
N ARG A 247 4.27 -13.80 -8.81
CA ARG A 247 3.25 -14.46 -9.64
C ARG A 247 2.20 -13.46 -10.12
N ALA A 248 1.68 -12.61 -9.23
CA ALA A 248 0.73 -11.56 -9.61
C ALA A 248 1.32 -10.59 -10.65
N ALA A 249 2.56 -10.13 -10.46
CA ALA A 249 3.24 -9.24 -11.40
C ALA A 249 3.49 -9.92 -12.77
N THR A 250 3.89 -11.19 -12.77
CA THR A 250 4.10 -11.97 -13.99
C THR A 250 2.77 -12.17 -14.76
N LEU A 251 1.69 -12.52 -14.06
CA LEU A 251 0.35 -12.62 -14.64
C LEU A 251 -0.14 -11.27 -15.18
N ALA A 252 0.24 -10.15 -14.57
CA ALA A 252 -0.02 -8.80 -15.07
C ALA A 252 0.85 -8.42 -16.27
N GLY A 253 1.75 -9.31 -16.73
CA GLY A 253 2.63 -9.10 -17.88
C GLY A 253 3.89 -8.28 -17.58
N TYR A 254 4.29 -8.16 -16.32
CA TYR A 254 5.60 -7.62 -15.98
C TYR A 254 6.72 -8.65 -16.22
N ALA A 255 7.82 -8.20 -16.84
CA ALA A 255 9.01 -9.00 -17.04
C ALA A 255 9.81 -9.19 -15.74
N ALA A 256 10.85 -10.02 -15.77
CA ALA A 256 11.69 -10.31 -14.61
C ALA A 256 12.29 -9.06 -13.95
N ARG A 257 12.77 -8.08 -14.73
CA ARG A 257 13.43 -6.87 -14.20
C ARG A 257 12.58 -6.08 -13.21
N PRO A 258 11.33 -5.61 -13.50
CA PRO A 258 10.51 -4.93 -12.52
C PRO A 258 10.15 -5.82 -11.33
N CYS A 259 9.98 -7.13 -11.51
CA CYS A 259 9.74 -8.07 -10.41
C CYS A 259 10.94 -8.12 -9.45
N LEU A 260 12.14 -8.39 -9.96
CA LEU A 260 13.37 -8.46 -9.14
C LEU A 260 13.69 -7.10 -8.50
N ARG A 261 13.44 -6.00 -9.23
CA ARG A 261 13.59 -4.66 -8.67
C ARG A 261 12.61 -4.44 -7.52
N GLY A 262 11.34 -4.84 -7.63
CA GLY A 262 10.34 -4.77 -6.56
C GLY A 262 10.77 -5.57 -5.33
N LEU A 263 11.29 -6.80 -5.52
CA LEU A 263 11.81 -7.60 -4.42
C LEU A 263 13.02 -6.93 -3.73
N TRP A 264 13.92 -6.30 -4.51
CA TRP A 264 15.02 -5.54 -3.93
C TRP A 264 14.51 -4.43 -3.02
N LEU A 265 13.55 -3.62 -3.50
CA LEU A 265 12.92 -2.56 -2.71
C LEU A 265 12.32 -3.12 -1.41
N ALA A 266 11.50 -4.18 -1.52
CA ALA A 266 10.83 -4.82 -0.38
C ALA A 266 11.82 -5.34 0.68
N ARG A 267 12.88 -6.00 0.24
CA ARG A 267 13.93 -6.54 1.11
C ARG A 267 14.67 -5.45 1.87
N CYS A 268 15.06 -4.39 1.17
CA CYS A 268 15.71 -3.24 1.81
C CYS A 268 14.77 -2.54 2.81
N ASP A 269 13.54 -2.25 2.39
CA ASP A 269 12.58 -1.52 3.21
C ASP A 269 12.24 -2.27 4.51
N THR A 270 12.05 -3.59 4.45
CA THR A 270 11.71 -4.39 5.64
C THR A 270 12.86 -4.46 6.63
N VAL A 271 14.11 -4.59 6.17
CA VAL A 271 15.32 -4.56 7.03
C VAL A 271 15.46 -3.19 7.70
N ILE A 272 15.29 -2.10 6.93
CA ILE A 272 15.42 -0.73 7.46
C ILE A 272 14.31 -0.46 8.48
N ARG A 273 13.05 -0.77 8.15
CA ARG A 273 11.89 -0.52 9.03
C ARG A 273 11.99 -1.26 10.35
N LEU A 274 12.35 -2.55 10.33
CA LEU A 274 12.53 -3.33 11.56
C LEU A 274 13.65 -2.76 12.43
N ALA A 275 14.80 -2.39 11.83
CA ALA A 275 15.91 -1.79 12.56
C ALA A 275 15.54 -0.42 13.16
N ASP A 276 14.73 0.35 12.47
CA ASP A 276 14.28 1.67 12.97
C ASP A 276 13.25 1.52 14.09
N GLN A 277 12.37 0.52 14.02
CA GLN A 277 11.45 0.18 15.10
C GLN A 277 12.19 -0.23 16.38
N LEU A 278 13.17 -1.15 16.27
CA LEU A 278 13.97 -1.57 17.43
C LEU A 278 14.81 -0.43 18.03
N ALA A 279 15.12 0.58 17.24
CA ALA A 279 15.81 1.79 17.70
C ALA A 279 14.86 2.89 18.19
N GLY A 280 13.55 2.64 18.27
CA GLY A 280 12.54 3.63 18.69
C GLY A 280 12.35 4.81 17.71
N ARG A 281 12.76 4.66 16.44
CA ARG A 281 12.64 5.70 15.41
C ARG A 281 11.43 5.52 14.50
N ALA A 282 10.77 4.39 14.59
CA ALA A 282 9.54 4.10 13.86
C ALA A 282 8.48 3.56 14.82
N THR A 283 7.23 3.52 14.38
CA THR A 283 6.10 2.98 15.12
C THR A 283 5.51 1.78 14.37
N GLY A 284 4.96 0.82 15.10
CA GLY A 284 4.28 -0.34 14.55
C GLY A 284 4.46 -1.60 15.41
N PRO A 285 3.58 -2.60 15.26
CA PRO A 285 3.69 -3.87 15.99
C PRO A 285 4.92 -4.68 15.53
N LEU A 286 5.85 -4.96 16.43
CA LEU A 286 7.04 -5.78 16.12
C LEU A 286 6.69 -7.13 15.47
N PRO A 287 5.66 -7.88 15.92
CA PRO A 287 5.28 -9.14 15.26
C PRO A 287 4.94 -8.97 13.78
N LEU A 288 4.24 -7.88 13.43
CA LEU A 288 3.90 -7.57 12.04
C LEU A 288 5.15 -7.25 11.22
N LEU A 289 6.05 -6.41 11.72
CA LEU A 289 7.29 -6.07 11.02
C LEU A 289 8.19 -7.30 10.78
N ARG A 290 8.24 -8.23 11.74
CA ARG A 290 8.93 -9.52 11.59
C ARG A 290 8.25 -10.40 10.53
N LEU A 291 6.92 -10.42 10.48
CA LEU A 291 6.17 -11.14 9.44
C LEU A 291 6.46 -10.53 8.05
N GLN A 292 6.41 -9.21 7.92
CA GLN A 292 6.70 -8.49 6.69
C GLN A 292 8.13 -8.74 6.21
N LEU A 293 9.11 -8.75 7.12
CA LEU A 293 10.49 -9.15 6.82
C LEU A 293 10.55 -10.57 6.26
N ARG A 294 9.93 -11.56 6.92
CA ARG A 294 9.90 -12.95 6.43
C ARG A 294 9.28 -13.04 5.05
N ARG A 295 8.12 -12.42 4.82
CA ARG A 295 7.41 -12.39 3.52
C ARG A 295 8.26 -11.80 2.39
N ALA A 296 8.93 -10.68 2.63
CA ALA A 296 9.79 -10.02 1.64
C ALA A 296 11.05 -10.84 1.29
N TRP A 297 11.49 -11.73 2.20
CA TRP A 297 12.68 -12.56 2.03
C TRP A 297 12.37 -14.03 1.73
N GLU A 298 11.12 -14.36 1.40
CA GLU A 298 10.77 -15.67 0.86
C GLU A 298 11.44 -15.88 -0.49
N ALA A 299 12.05 -17.07 -0.69
CA ALA A 299 12.72 -17.41 -1.93
C ALA A 299 11.73 -17.59 -3.09
N ILE A 300 12.04 -17.04 -4.24
CA ILE A 300 11.27 -17.23 -5.47
C ILE A 300 11.96 -18.25 -6.40
N LEU A 301 11.20 -18.86 -7.30
CA LEU A 301 11.71 -19.86 -8.21
C LEU A 301 12.79 -19.30 -9.16
N LEU A 302 12.67 -18.03 -9.55
CA LEU A 302 13.62 -17.35 -10.46
C LEU A 302 15.03 -17.24 -9.85
N GLU A 303 15.15 -17.08 -8.54
CA GLU A 303 16.45 -16.99 -7.83
C GLU A 303 17.13 -18.36 -7.76
N ARG A 304 16.36 -19.42 -7.53
CA ARG A 304 16.88 -20.80 -7.49
C ARG A 304 17.48 -21.27 -8.83
N VAL A 305 16.92 -20.81 -9.96
CA VAL A 305 17.43 -21.14 -11.29
C VAL A 305 18.75 -20.42 -11.57
N THR A 306 18.96 -19.23 -11.01
CA THR A 306 20.22 -18.48 -11.16
C THR A 306 21.33 -19.08 -10.30
N GLU A 307 21.04 -19.49 -9.07
CA GLU A 307 21.98 -20.19 -8.19
C GLU A 307 22.45 -21.53 -8.77
N LEU A 308 21.56 -22.32 -9.37
CA LEU A 308 21.90 -23.58 -10.03
C LEU A 308 22.80 -23.39 -11.26
N ARG A 309 22.73 -22.28 -11.97
CA ARG A 309 23.62 -21.99 -13.11
C ARG A 309 25.03 -21.55 -12.70
N GLU A 310 25.15 -20.87 -11.57
CA GLU A 310 26.45 -20.46 -11.04
C GLU A 310 27.23 -21.65 -10.47
N ASP A 311 26.55 -22.65 -9.91
CA ASP A 311 27.17 -23.89 -9.41
C ASP A 311 27.62 -24.83 -10.56
N ASP A 312 26.86 -24.89 -11.65
CA ASP A 312 27.23 -25.68 -12.84
C ASP A 312 28.45 -25.11 -13.59
N ASP A 313 28.65 -23.79 -13.58
CA ASP A 313 29.79 -23.12 -14.23
C ASP A 313 31.12 -23.28 -13.43
N LEU A 314 31.07 -23.73 -12.17
CA LEU A 314 32.27 -23.95 -11.32
C LEU A 314 32.85 -25.38 -11.45
N ASP A 315 32.08 -26.33 -11.98
CA ASP A 315 32.50 -27.72 -12.17
C ASP A 315 33.09 -28.05 -13.54
N GLU A 316 33.17 -27.04 -14.46
CA GLU A 316 33.75 -27.20 -15.81
C GLU A 316 35.12 -26.48 -15.96
N GLU A 317 36.09 -26.66 -15.05
CA GLU A 317 37.49 -26.41 -15.38
C GLU A 317 38.28 -27.73 -15.40
N PRO A 318 38.99 -28.01 -16.54
CA PRO A 318 39.74 -29.25 -16.74
C PRO A 318 41.09 -29.31 -16.02
#